data_16567d77643948b88bb41d162a7f99b0
#
_entry.id   16567d77643948b88bb41d162a7f99b0
#
_cell.length_a   1.000
_cell.length_b   1.000
_cell.length_c   1.000
_cell.angle_alpha   90.00
_cell.angle_beta   90.00
_cell.angle_gamma   90.00
#
_symmetry.space_group_name_H-M   'P 1'
#
loop_
_entity.id
_entity.type
_entity.pdbx_description
1 polymer ?
#
loop_
_entity_poly.entity_id
_entity_poly.type
_entity_poly.pdbx_seq_one_letter_code
_entity_poly.pdbx_strand_id
1 'polypeptide(L)'
;TCHIFYMEHTMKIYGYTKEKQGFMEIENTLEAEQKFVGGLIECTALTEDIDLVCNEEGWLIGLEPRVIIRELETIIAGDCFICRHDRQGNFKSIKESDIDLIKSKVKPISEEMLFRAILLQYFGLE
;
A
#
# COMPACT_ATOMS: atom_id res chain seq x y z
N THR A 1 13.14 15.65 -28.26
CA THR A 1 11.70 15.69 -28.51
C THR A 1 11.02 14.49 -27.94
N CYS A 2 11.50 13.37 -28.32
CA CYS A 2 10.83 12.13 -27.97
C CYS A 2 11.09 11.68 -26.55
N HIS A 3 11.83 12.43 -25.81
CA HIS A 3 12.25 12.01 -24.48
C HIS A 3 11.11 11.84 -23.53
N ILE A 4 10.10 12.66 -23.67
CA ILE A 4 8.93 12.53 -22.82
C ILE A 4 8.20 11.23 -23.06
N PHE A 5 8.40 10.61 -24.23
CA PHE A 5 7.78 9.34 -24.54
C PHE A 5 8.45 8.18 -23.83
N TYR A 6 9.62 8.43 -23.24
CA TYR A 6 10.32 7.42 -22.47
C TYR A 6 10.08 7.54 -20.99
N MET A 7 9.30 8.54 -20.57
CA MET A 7 8.85 8.63 -19.21
C MET A 7 7.89 7.45 -18.99
N GLU A 8 8.04 6.80 -17.87
CA GLU A 8 7.16 5.71 -17.56
C GLU A 8 5.74 6.21 -17.37
N HIS A 9 4.84 5.80 -18.26
CA HIS A 9 3.43 6.11 -18.12
C HIS A 9 2.77 5.15 -17.14
N THR A 10 3.34 3.97 -16.99
CA THR A 10 2.87 2.98 -16.03
C THR A 10 3.95 2.73 -15.00
N MET A 11 3.52 2.25 -13.86
CA MET A 11 4.40 1.99 -12.73
C MET A 11 4.07 0.61 -12.17
N LYS A 12 5.12 -0.18 -11.93
CA LYS A 12 4.94 -1.46 -11.27
C LYS A 12 4.90 -1.24 -9.77
N ILE A 13 3.86 -1.73 -9.15
CA ILE A 13 3.65 -1.60 -7.71
C ILE A 13 3.50 -2.98 -7.08
N TYR A 14 3.65 -3.04 -5.77
CA TYR A 14 3.23 -4.22 -5.02
C TYR A 14 1.96 -3.84 -4.28
N GLY A 15 0.83 -4.34 -4.75
CA GLY A 15 -0.47 -3.90 -4.27
C GLY A 15 -1.12 -4.88 -3.31
N TYR A 16 -1.95 -4.33 -2.43
CA TYR A 16 -2.78 -5.10 -1.50
C TYR A 16 -4.20 -4.63 -1.67
N THR A 17 -5.03 -5.48 -2.25
CA THR A 17 -6.46 -5.21 -2.37
C THR A 17 -7.23 -6.29 -1.64
N LYS A 18 -8.53 -6.11 -1.54
CA LYS A 18 -9.38 -7.11 -0.90
C LYS A 18 -9.27 -8.47 -1.58
N GLU A 19 -9.07 -8.48 -2.89
CA GLU A 19 -9.10 -9.70 -3.67
C GLU A 19 -7.73 -10.29 -3.97
N LYS A 20 -6.69 -9.48 -3.99
CA LYS A 20 -5.38 -9.97 -4.38
C LYS A 20 -4.23 -9.17 -3.80
N GLN A 21 -3.07 -9.79 -3.78
CA GLN A 21 -1.83 -9.22 -3.32
C GLN A 21 -0.75 -9.60 -4.32
N GLY A 22 0.09 -8.66 -4.67
CA GLY A 22 1.23 -8.95 -5.54
C GLY A 22 1.57 -7.80 -6.48
N PHE A 23 2.42 -8.11 -7.45
CA PHE A 23 2.79 -7.13 -8.46
C PHE A 23 1.60 -6.75 -9.32
N MET A 24 1.48 -5.48 -9.56
CA MET A 24 0.43 -4.90 -10.40
C MET A 24 1.02 -3.73 -11.14
N GLU A 25 0.35 -3.29 -12.19
CA GLU A 25 0.71 -2.07 -12.88
C GLU A 25 -0.43 -1.08 -12.83
N ILE A 26 -0.10 0.17 -12.56
CA ILE A 26 -1.05 1.28 -12.63
C ILE A 26 -0.42 2.42 -13.42
N GLU A 27 -1.22 3.33 -13.92
CA GLU A 27 -0.67 4.53 -14.53
C GLU A 27 0.05 5.34 -13.46
N ASN A 28 1.18 5.91 -13.82
CA ASN A 28 1.95 6.72 -12.88
C ASN A 28 1.42 8.15 -12.86
N THR A 29 0.18 8.29 -12.41
CA THR A 29 -0.52 9.57 -12.31
C THR A 29 -1.20 9.65 -10.95
N LEU A 30 -1.39 10.87 -10.47
CA LEU A 30 -2.10 11.07 -9.21
C LEU A 30 -3.51 10.51 -9.28
N GLU A 31 -4.18 10.67 -10.43
CA GLU A 31 -5.54 10.16 -10.60
C GLU A 31 -5.61 8.64 -10.43
N ALA A 32 -4.66 7.91 -11.03
CA ALA A 32 -4.64 6.46 -10.93
C ALA A 32 -4.33 6.02 -9.50
N GLU A 33 -3.42 6.72 -8.83
CA GLU A 33 -3.06 6.43 -7.45
C GLU A 33 -4.22 6.66 -6.51
N GLN A 34 -4.92 7.78 -6.68
CA GLN A 34 -6.10 8.09 -5.89
C GLN A 34 -7.23 7.09 -6.13
N LYS A 35 -7.39 6.66 -7.38
CA LYS A 35 -8.40 5.67 -7.71
C LYS A 35 -8.10 4.33 -7.03
N PHE A 36 -6.83 3.95 -7.00
CA PHE A 36 -6.42 2.69 -6.37
C PHE A 36 -6.78 2.67 -4.90
N VAL A 37 -6.47 3.73 -4.17
CA VAL A 37 -6.70 3.78 -2.74
C VAL A 37 -8.09 4.30 -2.37
N GLY A 38 -8.84 4.82 -3.32
CA GLY A 38 -10.21 5.28 -3.11
C GLY A 38 -10.33 6.67 -2.51
N GLY A 39 -9.34 7.53 -2.68
CA GLY A 39 -9.37 8.89 -2.15
C GLY A 39 -7.99 9.53 -2.19
N LEU A 40 -7.81 10.57 -1.40
CA LEU A 40 -6.52 11.24 -1.31
C LEU A 40 -5.46 10.28 -0.78
N ILE A 41 -4.25 10.41 -1.30
CA ILE A 41 -3.15 9.52 -0.93
C ILE A 41 -2.36 10.05 0.25
N GLU A 42 -1.85 9.11 1.04
CA GLU A 42 -0.89 9.37 2.10
C GLU A 42 0.25 8.39 1.92
N CYS A 43 1.48 8.88 2.09
CA CYS A 43 2.67 8.05 1.94
C CYS A 43 3.31 7.81 3.28
N THR A 44 3.63 6.54 3.56
CA THR A 44 4.36 6.17 4.76
C THR A 44 5.67 5.52 4.34
N ALA A 45 6.78 6.07 4.78
CA ALA A 45 8.09 5.55 4.40
C ALA A 45 8.34 4.19 5.06
N LEU A 46 8.69 3.21 4.26
CA LEU A 46 9.16 1.92 4.74
C LEU A 46 10.68 1.90 4.82
N THR A 47 11.32 2.54 3.85
CA THR A 47 12.76 2.79 3.82
C THR A 47 12.97 4.17 3.21
N GLU A 48 14.22 4.56 3.02
CA GLU A 48 14.53 5.83 2.36
C GLU A 48 13.98 5.92 0.95
N ASP A 49 13.83 4.79 0.27
CA ASP A 49 13.46 4.74 -1.15
C ASP A 49 12.10 4.11 -1.42
N ILE A 50 11.50 3.50 -0.43
CA ILE A 50 10.28 2.70 -0.60
C ILE A 50 9.19 3.21 0.31
N ASP A 51 8.03 3.48 -0.28
CA ASP A 51 6.87 3.99 0.45
C ASP A 51 5.68 3.06 0.31
N LEU A 52 4.86 3.05 1.36
CA LEU A 52 3.51 2.50 1.28
C LEU A 52 2.56 3.66 1.06
N VAL A 53 1.71 3.54 0.04
CA VAL A 53 0.74 4.57 -0.33
C VAL A 53 -0.65 4.07 0.00
N CYS A 54 -1.40 4.84 0.75
CA CYS A 54 -2.72 4.44 1.22
C CYS A 54 -3.69 5.62 1.18
N ASN A 55 -4.94 5.34 1.52
CA ASN A 55 -5.97 6.37 1.63
C ASN A 55 -5.72 7.19 2.89
N GLU A 56 -5.62 8.50 2.74
CA GLU A 56 -5.37 9.41 3.86
C GLU A 56 -6.42 9.31 4.96
N GLU A 57 -7.67 9.01 4.57
CA GLU A 57 -8.78 8.98 5.50
C GLU A 57 -9.41 7.59 5.66
N GLY A 58 -8.66 6.55 5.33
CA GLY A 58 -9.19 5.18 5.33
C GLY A 58 -9.94 4.80 6.60
N TRP A 59 -9.36 5.10 7.76
CA TRP A 59 -10.01 4.83 9.05
C TRP A 59 -11.27 5.67 9.26
N LEU A 60 -11.22 6.93 8.88
CA LEU A 60 -12.34 7.85 9.08
C LEU A 60 -13.56 7.46 8.26
N ILE A 61 -13.34 6.93 7.07
CA ILE A 61 -14.44 6.55 6.18
C ILE A 61 -14.81 5.07 6.29
N GLY A 62 -14.22 4.37 7.23
CA GLY A 62 -14.62 2.99 7.55
C GLY A 62 -14.13 1.92 6.59
N LEU A 63 -12.99 2.12 5.94
CA LEU A 63 -12.42 1.08 5.09
C LEU A 63 -11.90 -0.08 5.94
N GLU A 64 -11.91 -1.27 5.38
CA GLU A 64 -11.43 -2.46 6.09
C GLU A 64 -9.93 -2.41 6.32
N PRO A 65 -9.47 -2.87 7.50
CA PRO A 65 -8.03 -3.06 7.71
C PRO A 65 -7.45 -3.98 6.64
N ARG A 66 -6.35 -3.55 6.02
CA ARG A 66 -5.77 -4.28 4.91
C ARG A 66 -4.41 -4.88 5.22
N VAL A 67 -3.53 -4.08 5.80
CA VAL A 67 -2.19 -4.51 6.16
C VAL A 67 -1.75 -3.87 7.47
N ILE A 68 -0.73 -4.46 8.07
CA ILE A 68 -0.07 -3.87 9.24
C ILE A 68 1.39 -3.61 8.88
N ILE A 69 1.88 -2.42 9.21
CA ILE A 69 3.30 -2.07 9.10
C ILE A 69 3.93 -2.45 10.42
N ARG A 70 4.75 -3.51 10.40
CA ARG A 70 5.25 -4.16 11.62
C ARG A 70 6.01 -3.25 12.56
N GLU A 71 6.99 -2.54 12.04
CA GLU A 71 7.85 -1.70 12.89
C GLU A 71 7.09 -0.55 13.55
N LEU A 72 6.12 -0.01 12.84
CA LEU A 72 5.33 1.11 13.34
C LEU A 72 4.09 0.64 14.10
N GLU A 73 3.80 -0.66 14.05
CA GLU A 73 2.58 -1.24 14.60
C GLU A 73 1.34 -0.49 14.12
N THR A 74 1.38 -0.04 12.86
CA THR A 74 0.32 0.76 12.27
C THR A 74 -0.50 -0.10 11.32
N ILE A 75 -1.82 -0.06 11.50
CA ILE A 75 -2.74 -0.76 10.63
C ILE A 75 -3.22 0.21 9.55
N ILE A 76 -3.12 -0.22 8.31
CA ILE A 76 -3.55 0.57 7.16
C ILE A 76 -4.91 0.06 6.70
N ALA A 77 -5.87 0.96 6.57
CA ALA A 77 -7.24 0.62 6.14
C ALA A 77 -7.41 0.94 4.65
N GLY A 78 -8.00 0.00 3.95
CA GLY A 78 -8.29 0.12 2.52
C GLY A 78 -7.17 -0.38 1.63
N ASP A 79 -7.45 -0.45 0.34
CA ASP A 79 -6.47 -0.87 -0.63
C ASP A 79 -5.28 0.07 -0.63
N CYS A 80 -4.09 -0.50 -0.71
CA CYS A 80 -2.85 0.25 -0.64
C CYS A 80 -1.82 -0.40 -1.54
N PHE A 81 -0.74 0.31 -1.79
CA PHE A 81 0.34 -0.24 -2.62
C PHE A 81 1.70 0.27 -2.17
N ILE A 82 2.71 -0.42 -2.61
CA ILE A 82 4.10 -0.07 -2.30
C ILE A 82 4.81 0.23 -3.59
N CYS A 83 5.53 1.34 -3.61
CA CYS A 83 6.33 1.77 -4.75
C CYS A 83 7.62 2.41 -4.26
N ARG A 84 8.49 2.75 -5.19
CA ARG A 84 9.70 3.49 -4.89
C ARG A 84 9.49 4.96 -5.21
N HIS A 85 10.36 5.80 -4.70
CA HIS A 85 10.41 7.20 -5.11
C HIS A 85 11.85 7.61 -5.40
N ASP A 86 12.01 8.64 -6.23
CA ASP A 86 13.32 9.19 -6.53
C ASP A 86 13.63 10.36 -5.58
N ARG A 87 14.76 11.01 -5.78
CA ARG A 87 15.19 12.12 -4.92
C ARG A 87 14.27 13.32 -4.97
N GLN A 88 13.54 13.48 -6.08
CA GLN A 88 12.59 14.57 -6.25
C GLN A 88 11.22 14.21 -5.67
N GLY A 89 11.05 13.00 -5.17
CA GLY A 89 9.78 12.55 -4.64
C GLY A 89 8.82 11.97 -5.66
N ASN A 90 9.28 11.77 -6.90
CA ASN A 90 8.43 11.15 -7.92
C ASN A 90 8.37 9.64 -7.70
N PHE A 91 7.18 9.08 -7.83
CA PHE A 91 7.01 7.64 -7.68
C PHE A 91 7.69 6.88 -8.81
N LYS A 92 8.26 5.74 -8.46
CA LYS A 92 8.98 4.86 -9.36
C LYS A 92 8.53 3.42 -9.15
N SER A 93 8.73 2.59 -10.16
CA SER A 93 8.40 1.18 -10.09
C SER A 93 9.18 0.47 -8.99
N ILE A 94 8.51 -0.45 -8.34
CA ILE A 94 9.13 -1.37 -7.40
C ILE A 94 9.94 -2.41 -8.18
N LYS A 95 10.93 -3.00 -7.54
CA LYS A 95 11.76 -4.04 -8.14
C LYS A 95 11.44 -5.40 -7.53
N GLU A 96 11.64 -6.47 -8.30
CA GLU A 96 11.47 -7.81 -7.77
C GLU A 96 12.34 -8.07 -6.56
N SER A 97 13.55 -7.49 -6.55
CA SER A 97 14.46 -7.63 -5.43
C SER A 97 13.97 -6.97 -4.15
N ASP A 98 12.93 -6.16 -4.23
CA ASP A 98 12.37 -5.48 -3.06
C ASP A 98 11.35 -6.34 -2.31
N ILE A 99 10.92 -7.45 -2.90
CA ILE A 99 9.86 -8.30 -2.33
C ILE A 99 10.15 -8.76 -0.91
N ASP A 100 11.34 -9.27 -0.68
CA ASP A 100 11.69 -9.81 0.65
C ASP A 100 11.62 -8.72 1.71
N LEU A 101 12.11 -7.53 1.36
CA LEU A 101 12.03 -6.39 2.27
C LEU A 101 10.59 -6.01 2.54
N ILE A 102 9.77 -5.93 1.50
CA ILE A 102 8.37 -5.59 1.63
C ILE A 102 7.67 -6.56 2.56
N LYS A 103 7.85 -7.87 2.34
CA LYS A 103 7.21 -8.88 3.16
C LYS A 103 7.68 -8.87 4.60
N SER A 104 8.93 -8.43 4.83
CA SER A 104 9.44 -8.32 6.19
C SER A 104 8.83 -7.15 6.96
N LYS A 105 8.39 -6.11 6.24
CA LYS A 105 7.89 -4.89 6.88
C LYS A 105 6.37 -4.79 6.89
N VAL A 106 5.69 -5.41 5.94
CA VAL A 106 4.25 -5.29 5.78
C VAL A 106 3.61 -6.68 5.79
N LYS A 107 2.61 -6.83 6.65
CA LYS A 107 1.89 -8.09 6.75
C LYS A 107 0.42 -7.86 6.38
N PRO A 108 -0.13 -8.64 5.43
CA PRO A 108 -1.54 -8.54 5.12
C PRO A 108 -2.38 -9.05 6.29
N ILE A 109 -3.56 -8.45 6.47
CA ILE A 109 -4.49 -8.87 7.49
C ILE A 109 -5.55 -9.74 6.83
N SER A 110 -5.66 -10.99 7.27
CA SER A 110 -6.66 -11.92 6.75
C SER A 110 -8.00 -11.70 7.44
N GLU A 111 -9.08 -12.19 6.82
CA GLU A 111 -10.39 -12.14 7.42
C GLU A 111 -10.41 -12.89 8.76
N GLU A 112 -9.68 -13.99 8.84
CA GLU A 112 -9.60 -14.76 10.07
C GLU A 112 -8.95 -13.95 11.20
N MET A 113 -7.86 -13.24 10.91
CA MET A 113 -7.21 -12.39 11.89
C MET A 113 -8.13 -11.27 12.35
N LEU A 114 -8.86 -10.69 11.42
CA LEU A 114 -9.81 -9.62 11.72
C LEU A 114 -10.94 -10.15 12.59
N PHE A 115 -11.47 -11.30 12.26
CA PHE A 115 -12.55 -11.93 13.03
C PHE A 115 -12.10 -12.22 14.48
N ARG A 116 -10.88 -12.76 14.63
CA ARG A 116 -10.31 -13.00 15.96
C ARG A 116 -10.16 -11.71 16.75
N ALA A 117 -9.70 -10.66 16.12
CA ALA A 117 -9.53 -9.37 16.78
C ALA A 117 -10.88 -8.83 17.26
N ILE A 118 -11.93 -8.99 16.45
CA ILE A 118 -13.27 -8.56 16.81
C ILE A 118 -13.78 -9.36 17.99
N LEU A 119 -13.62 -10.70 17.96
CA LEU A 119 -14.05 -11.56 19.06
C LEU A 119 -13.35 -11.21 20.36
N LEU A 120 -12.04 -10.96 20.28
CA LEU A 120 -11.27 -10.61 21.46
C LEU A 120 -11.71 -9.28 22.03
N GLN A 121 -11.92 -8.28 21.17
CA GLN A 121 -12.27 -6.92 21.60
C GLN A 121 -13.67 -6.83 22.18
N TYR A 122 -14.66 -7.49 21.55
CA TYR A 122 -16.05 -7.33 21.92
C TYR A 122 -16.55 -8.41 22.87
N PHE A 123 -15.92 -9.57 22.87
CA PHE A 123 -16.40 -10.72 23.68
C PHE A 123 -15.36 -11.19 24.69
N GLY A 124 -14.16 -10.63 24.67
CA GLY A 124 -13.12 -11.05 25.61
C GLY A 124 -12.63 -12.48 25.40
N LEU A 125 -12.79 -13.02 24.19
CA LEU A 125 -12.36 -14.37 23.85
C LEU A 125 -10.94 -14.37 23.35
N GLU A 126 -10.15 -15.38 23.71
CA GLU A 126 -8.79 -15.53 23.23
C GLU A 126 -8.64 -16.79 22.39
#